data_77132689943d607d16a22d5b080adc56
#
_entry.id   77132689943d607d16a22d5b080adc56
#
_cell.length_a   1.000
_cell.length_b   1.000
_cell.length_c   1.000
_cell.angle_alpha   90.00
_cell.angle_beta   90.00
_cell.angle_gamma   90.00
#
_symmetry.space_group_name_H-M   'P 1'
#
loop_
_entity.id
_entity.type
_entity.pdbx_description
1 polymer ?
#
loop_
_entity_poly.entity_id
_entity_poly.type
_entity_poly.pdbx_seq_one_letter_code
_entity_poly.pdbx_strand_id
1 'polypeptide(L)'
;MHGIELSKAMVARLRAKPGGEDIGVTIGDFATTTVDGTFSVAYLVFNTILNLTTQAAQVACFRNVAAHLGPRGCFVIEVGVPALQRLPPGETIRAFHVSETRWGIDEYDVAIQGLTSHHFEIVDGRVERLSVPFRYAWPSELDLMAQLSGMRLRERWSGWKREPFTSDSRKHVSVWEKPAV
;
A
#
# COMPACT_ATOMS: atom_id res chain seq x y z
N MET A 1 17.31 1.36 10.89
CA MET A 1 16.00 1.44 10.18
C MET A 1 15.59 2.89 10.07
N HIS A 2 14.94 3.30 8.96
CA HIS A 2 14.43 4.65 8.76
C HIS A 2 13.03 4.58 8.14
N GLY A 3 12.09 5.38 8.64
CA GLY A 3 10.72 5.49 8.13
C GLY A 3 10.40 6.87 7.58
N ILE A 4 9.51 6.95 6.59
CA ILE A 4 8.90 8.20 6.12
C ILE A 4 7.44 8.14 6.55
N GLU A 5 6.96 9.13 7.29
CA GLU A 5 5.61 9.17 7.83
C GLU A 5 5.04 10.60 7.72
N LEU A 6 3.85 10.73 7.16
CA LEU A 6 3.19 12.02 6.99
C LEU A 6 2.56 12.52 8.29
N SER A 7 2.07 11.60 9.12
CA SER A 7 1.32 11.91 10.33
C SER A 7 2.21 12.08 11.55
N LYS A 8 2.33 13.32 12.05
CA LYS A 8 3.02 13.60 13.33
C LYS A 8 2.43 12.82 14.50
N ALA A 9 1.11 12.56 14.50
CA ALA A 9 0.45 11.78 15.54
C ALA A 9 0.89 10.30 15.50
N MET A 10 1.10 9.73 14.31
CA MET A 10 1.62 8.36 14.18
C MET A 10 3.08 8.28 14.63
N VAL A 11 3.89 9.30 14.33
CA VAL A 11 5.27 9.38 14.85
C VAL A 11 5.27 9.49 16.37
N ALA A 12 4.39 10.28 16.97
CA ALA A 12 4.27 10.35 18.43
C ALA A 12 3.90 8.99 19.04
N ARG A 13 2.99 8.24 18.41
CA ARG A 13 2.64 6.87 18.83
C ARG A 13 3.81 5.89 18.68
N LEU A 14 4.61 6.03 17.63
CA LEU A 14 5.84 5.24 17.46
C LEU A 14 6.82 5.53 18.61
N ARG A 15 7.07 6.80 18.91
CA ARG A 15 7.99 7.21 19.98
C ARG A 15 7.57 6.73 21.37
N ALA A 16 6.28 6.52 21.59
CA ALA A 16 5.75 5.98 22.84
C ALA A 16 5.91 4.44 22.99
N LYS A 17 6.38 3.75 21.96
CA LYS A 17 6.64 2.29 22.02
C LYS A 17 8.08 2.02 22.41
N PRO A 18 8.35 0.92 23.15
CA PRO A 18 9.73 0.49 23.45
C PRO A 18 10.55 0.34 22.16
N GLY A 19 11.74 0.96 22.12
CA GLY A 19 12.62 0.98 20.94
C GLY A 19 12.16 1.89 19.80
N GLY A 20 11.05 2.60 19.98
CA GLY A 20 10.56 3.54 18.96
C GLY A 20 11.47 4.75 18.77
N GLU A 21 12.21 5.15 19.79
CA GLU A 21 13.22 6.21 19.77
C GLU A 21 14.41 5.90 18.86
N ASP A 22 14.76 4.62 18.69
CA ASP A 22 15.89 4.16 17.88
C ASP A 22 15.59 4.15 16.37
N ILE A 23 14.34 4.32 15.98
CA ILE A 23 13.92 4.34 14.57
C ILE A 23 14.02 5.76 14.03
N GLY A 24 14.90 5.99 13.04
CA GLY A 24 14.94 7.25 12.29
C GLY A 24 13.59 7.49 11.59
N VAL A 25 13.06 8.71 11.68
CA VAL A 25 11.81 9.09 10.98
C VAL A 25 11.96 10.47 10.35
N THR A 26 11.60 10.55 9.07
CA THR A 26 11.43 11.83 8.35
C THR A 26 9.93 12.05 8.13
N ILE A 27 9.46 13.25 8.51
CA ILE A 27 8.08 13.67 8.22
C ILE A 27 7.98 14.05 6.75
N GLY A 28 7.11 13.38 6.00
CA GLY A 28 6.91 13.66 4.60
C GLY A 28 6.08 12.61 3.86
N ASP A 29 5.81 12.90 2.59
CA ASP A 29 5.15 11.98 1.67
C ASP A 29 6.16 10.93 1.16
N PHE A 30 5.89 9.65 1.39
CA PHE A 30 6.78 8.57 0.98
C PHE A 30 6.93 8.43 -0.56
N ALA A 31 6.06 9.06 -1.34
CA ALA A 31 6.21 9.11 -2.79
C ALA A 31 7.35 10.05 -3.25
N THR A 32 7.69 11.08 -2.46
CA THR A 32 8.57 12.16 -2.91
C THR A 32 9.66 12.55 -1.93
N THR A 33 9.48 12.22 -0.64
CA THR A 33 10.46 12.60 0.39
C THR A 33 11.73 11.78 0.26
N THR A 34 12.87 12.46 0.23
CA THR A 34 14.19 11.83 0.25
C THR A 34 14.74 11.73 1.67
N VAL A 35 15.51 10.69 1.90
CA VAL A 35 16.26 10.48 3.16
C VAL A 35 17.70 10.14 2.83
N ASP A 36 18.62 10.50 3.73
CA ASP A 36 20.03 10.18 3.53
C ASP A 36 20.30 8.68 3.67
N GLY A 37 21.25 8.21 2.87
CA GLY A 37 21.74 6.85 2.91
C GLY A 37 21.19 5.94 1.83
N THR A 38 21.72 4.73 1.81
CA THR A 38 21.36 3.67 0.86
C THR A 38 20.89 2.45 1.63
N PHE A 39 19.81 1.83 1.18
CA PHE A 39 19.17 0.73 1.87
C PHE A 39 19.25 -0.57 1.05
N SER A 40 19.31 -1.69 1.73
CA SER A 40 19.18 -3.02 1.10
C SER A 40 17.73 -3.47 0.92
N VAL A 41 16.82 -2.93 1.74
CA VAL A 41 15.39 -3.24 1.66
C VAL A 41 14.57 -1.99 1.97
N ALA A 42 13.57 -1.73 1.13
CA ALA A 42 12.45 -0.84 1.41
C ALA A 42 11.16 -1.65 1.39
N TYR A 43 10.17 -1.30 2.23
CA TYR A 43 8.91 -2.03 2.23
C TYR A 43 7.70 -1.14 2.52
N LEU A 44 6.56 -1.51 1.92
CA LEU A 44 5.22 -1.00 2.23
C LEU A 44 4.30 -2.19 2.51
N VAL A 45 3.64 -2.19 3.65
CA VAL A 45 2.73 -3.26 4.08
C VAL A 45 1.32 -2.71 4.32
N PHE A 46 0.33 -3.59 4.52
CA PHE A 46 -1.07 -3.19 4.81
C PHE A 46 -1.68 -2.26 3.75
N ASN A 47 -1.50 -2.58 2.48
CA ASN A 47 -2.06 -1.79 1.36
C ASN A 47 -1.58 -0.32 1.30
N THR A 48 -0.49 0.04 1.97
CA THR A 48 -0.03 1.44 2.07
C THR A 48 0.15 2.14 0.72
N ILE A 49 0.55 1.40 -0.33
CA ILE A 49 0.68 1.96 -1.69
C ILE A 49 -0.63 2.55 -2.23
N LEU A 50 -1.79 2.04 -1.78
CA LEU A 50 -3.11 2.50 -2.22
C LEU A 50 -3.47 3.90 -1.70
N ASN A 51 -2.80 4.39 -0.65
CA ASN A 51 -2.96 5.76 -0.15
C ASN A 51 -2.49 6.81 -1.17
N LEU A 52 -1.67 6.43 -2.14
CA LEU A 52 -1.30 7.26 -3.27
C LEU A 52 -2.43 7.20 -4.31
N THR A 53 -3.30 8.19 -4.30
CA THR A 53 -4.58 8.19 -5.03
C THR A 53 -4.46 8.47 -6.53
N THR A 54 -3.23 8.64 -7.06
CA THR A 54 -2.97 8.81 -8.49
C THR A 54 -1.91 7.83 -8.98
N GLN A 55 -2.00 7.43 -10.25
CA GLN A 55 -0.98 6.59 -10.90
C GLN A 55 0.40 7.27 -10.86
N ALA A 56 0.44 8.58 -11.13
CA ALA A 56 1.69 9.34 -11.11
C ALA A 56 2.37 9.31 -9.73
N ALA A 57 1.59 9.41 -8.64
CA ALA A 57 2.13 9.33 -7.29
C ALA A 57 2.66 7.92 -6.96
N GLN A 58 1.96 6.87 -7.41
CA GLN A 58 2.44 5.48 -7.24
C GLN A 58 3.73 5.25 -8.03
N VAL A 59 3.83 5.72 -9.27
CA VAL A 59 5.08 5.68 -10.06
C VAL A 59 6.20 6.48 -9.37
N ALA A 60 5.89 7.67 -8.85
CA ALA A 60 6.86 8.49 -8.11
C ALA A 60 7.40 7.75 -6.88
N CYS A 61 6.54 7.03 -6.14
CA CYS A 61 6.96 6.19 -5.02
C CYS A 61 7.97 5.13 -5.45
N PHE A 62 7.71 4.39 -6.54
CA PHE A 62 8.65 3.38 -7.06
C PHE A 62 9.99 4.01 -7.45
N ARG A 63 10.00 5.17 -8.10
CA ARG A 63 11.22 5.91 -8.43
C ARG A 63 11.98 6.37 -7.20
N ASN A 64 11.25 6.92 -6.22
CA ASN A 64 11.82 7.37 -4.96
C ASN A 64 12.50 6.20 -4.22
N VAL A 65 11.80 5.06 -4.10
CA VAL A 65 12.37 3.85 -3.49
C VAL A 65 13.60 3.37 -4.26
N ALA A 66 13.55 3.29 -5.59
CA ALA A 66 14.68 2.85 -6.41
C ALA A 66 15.92 3.74 -6.26
N ALA A 67 15.72 5.06 -6.03
CA ALA A 67 16.82 5.99 -5.75
C ALA A 67 17.50 5.71 -4.40
N HIS A 68 16.75 5.23 -3.41
CA HIS A 68 17.26 4.89 -2.09
C HIS A 68 17.81 3.46 -1.97
N LEU A 69 17.53 2.58 -2.94
CA LEU A 69 18.06 1.22 -2.93
C LEU A 69 19.47 1.14 -3.53
N GLY A 70 20.38 0.44 -2.83
CA GLY A 70 21.65 0.05 -3.37
C GLY A 70 21.52 -1.07 -4.43
N PRO A 71 22.63 -1.43 -5.11
CA PRO A 71 22.67 -2.59 -6.00
C PRO A 71 22.14 -3.85 -5.29
N ARG A 72 21.28 -4.64 -5.97
CA ARG A 72 20.56 -5.80 -5.42
C ARG A 72 19.62 -5.49 -4.24
N GLY A 73 19.40 -4.22 -3.95
CA GLY A 73 18.39 -3.82 -2.96
C GLY A 73 16.98 -4.18 -3.43
N CYS A 74 16.11 -4.51 -2.48
CA CYS A 74 14.76 -5.00 -2.75
C CYS A 74 13.69 -4.04 -2.27
N PHE A 75 12.66 -3.85 -3.09
CA PHE A 75 11.41 -3.22 -2.68
C PHE A 75 10.34 -4.29 -2.47
N VAL A 76 9.72 -4.29 -1.30
CA VAL A 76 8.70 -5.27 -0.89
C VAL A 76 7.37 -4.56 -0.67
N ILE A 77 6.31 -5.03 -1.32
CA ILE A 77 4.95 -4.51 -1.09
C ILE A 77 4.02 -5.66 -0.73
N GLU A 78 3.24 -5.49 0.36
CA GLU A 78 2.05 -6.29 0.62
C GLU A 78 0.80 -5.48 0.27
N VAL A 79 0.00 -6.00 -0.66
CA VAL A 79 -1.21 -5.31 -1.15
C VAL A 79 -2.28 -6.31 -1.59
N GLY A 80 -3.54 -5.91 -1.47
CA GLY A 80 -4.69 -6.66 -1.97
C GLY A 80 -4.76 -6.68 -3.49
N VAL A 81 -5.23 -7.79 -4.05
CA VAL A 81 -5.67 -7.84 -5.44
C VAL A 81 -7.05 -7.19 -5.51
N PRO A 82 -7.31 -6.26 -6.47
CA PRO A 82 -8.61 -5.63 -6.60
C PRO A 82 -9.75 -6.64 -6.67
N ALA A 83 -10.77 -6.48 -5.82
CA ALA A 83 -11.82 -7.48 -5.65
C ALA A 83 -12.96 -7.39 -6.71
N LEU A 84 -12.69 -6.76 -7.86
CA LEU A 84 -13.67 -6.50 -8.93
C LEU A 84 -14.32 -7.77 -9.48
N GLN A 85 -13.58 -8.89 -9.52
CA GLN A 85 -14.10 -10.20 -9.95
C GLN A 85 -15.21 -10.77 -9.06
N ARG A 86 -15.46 -10.14 -7.91
CA ARG A 86 -16.48 -10.56 -6.94
C ARG A 86 -17.69 -9.65 -6.91
N LEU A 87 -17.68 -8.61 -7.75
CA LEU A 87 -18.82 -7.74 -7.94
C LEU A 87 -19.73 -8.36 -9.00
N PRO A 88 -21.04 -8.41 -8.77
CA PRO A 88 -21.99 -8.69 -9.84
C PRO A 88 -21.83 -7.71 -10.99
N PRO A 89 -22.16 -8.09 -12.22
CA PRO A 89 -22.09 -7.20 -13.37
C PRO A 89 -22.88 -5.91 -13.16
N GLY A 90 -22.22 -4.77 -13.35
CA GLY A 90 -22.82 -3.43 -13.19
C GLY A 90 -22.82 -2.89 -11.76
N GLU A 91 -22.39 -3.65 -10.77
CA GLU A 91 -22.25 -3.16 -9.41
C GLU A 91 -20.84 -2.60 -9.15
N THR A 92 -20.78 -1.57 -8.32
CA THR A 92 -19.52 -0.90 -7.95
C THR A 92 -19.26 -0.94 -6.45
N ILE A 93 -20.22 -1.43 -5.65
CA ILE A 93 -20.17 -1.38 -4.19
C ILE A 93 -20.09 -2.80 -3.63
N ARG A 94 -19.21 -2.96 -2.63
CA ARG A 94 -19.05 -4.21 -1.90
C ARG A 94 -18.91 -3.99 -0.40
N ALA A 95 -19.74 -4.67 0.40
CA ALA A 95 -19.54 -4.74 1.83
C ALA A 95 -18.32 -5.62 2.16
N PHE A 96 -17.44 -5.13 3.04
CA PHE A 96 -16.31 -5.89 3.57
C PHE A 96 -16.45 -6.18 5.07
N HIS A 97 -17.32 -5.46 5.77
CA HIS A 97 -17.62 -5.70 7.18
C HIS A 97 -19.09 -5.37 7.47
N VAL A 98 -19.75 -6.21 8.24
CA VAL A 98 -21.12 -5.97 8.74
C VAL A 98 -21.23 -6.50 10.16
N SER A 99 -21.62 -5.64 11.10
CA SER A 99 -21.96 -5.98 12.47
C SER A 99 -23.12 -5.08 12.96
N GLU A 100 -23.58 -5.25 14.18
CA GLU A 100 -24.69 -4.47 14.74
C GLU A 100 -24.39 -2.97 14.84
N THR A 101 -23.14 -2.61 15.11
CA THR A 101 -22.74 -1.21 15.37
C THR A 101 -21.73 -0.66 14.35
N ARG A 102 -21.17 -1.51 13.49
CA ARG A 102 -20.20 -1.09 12.49
C ARG A 102 -20.44 -1.79 11.18
N TRP A 103 -20.32 -1.06 10.09
CA TRP A 103 -20.26 -1.63 8.74
C TRP A 103 -19.30 -0.86 7.87
N GLY A 104 -18.77 -1.53 6.86
CA GLY A 104 -17.85 -0.98 5.93
C GLY A 104 -18.18 -1.44 4.51
N ILE A 105 -18.10 -0.50 3.56
CA ILE A 105 -18.32 -0.77 2.15
C ILE A 105 -17.19 -0.13 1.33
N ASP A 106 -16.76 -0.84 0.31
CA ASP A 106 -15.83 -0.35 -0.69
C ASP A 106 -16.62 0.01 -1.96
N GLU A 107 -16.43 1.23 -2.45
CA GLU A 107 -16.99 1.74 -3.70
C GLU A 107 -15.87 1.88 -4.74
N TYR A 108 -16.04 1.25 -5.90
CA TYR A 108 -15.04 1.18 -6.97
C TYR A 108 -15.40 2.08 -8.16
N ASP A 109 -14.43 2.86 -8.62
CA ASP A 109 -14.45 3.55 -9.91
C ASP A 109 -13.40 2.92 -10.82
N VAL A 110 -13.85 2.12 -11.79
CA VAL A 110 -12.95 1.37 -12.67
C VAL A 110 -12.25 2.25 -13.70
N ALA A 111 -12.81 3.42 -14.02
CA ALA A 111 -12.25 4.33 -15.03
C ALA A 111 -10.93 4.96 -14.57
N ILE A 112 -10.83 5.24 -13.28
CA ILE A 112 -9.64 5.85 -12.67
C ILE A 112 -8.89 4.91 -11.71
N GLN A 113 -9.34 3.66 -11.59
CA GLN A 113 -8.90 2.71 -10.58
C GLN A 113 -9.07 3.26 -9.14
N GLY A 114 -10.13 4.04 -8.93
CA GLY A 114 -10.50 4.59 -7.65
C GLY A 114 -11.16 3.54 -6.76
N LEU A 115 -10.90 3.64 -5.47
CA LEU A 115 -11.55 2.89 -4.41
C LEU A 115 -11.83 3.83 -3.26
N THR A 116 -13.08 4.03 -2.89
CA THR A 116 -13.43 4.76 -1.67
C THR A 116 -13.94 3.76 -0.62
N SER A 117 -13.23 3.67 0.50
CA SER A 117 -13.64 2.84 1.61
C SER A 117 -14.46 3.67 2.59
N HIS A 118 -15.73 3.31 2.75
CA HIS A 118 -16.66 3.96 3.66
C HIS A 118 -16.80 3.12 4.92
N HIS A 119 -16.50 3.72 6.06
CA HIS A 119 -16.66 3.13 7.38
C HIS A 119 -17.79 3.85 8.10
N PHE A 120 -18.69 3.09 8.66
CA PHE A 120 -19.80 3.58 9.46
C PHE A 120 -19.75 2.96 10.84
N GLU A 121 -20.01 3.74 11.87
CA GLU A 121 -20.06 3.30 13.26
C GLU A 121 -21.19 4.02 14.01
N ILE A 122 -21.88 3.31 14.89
CA ILE A 122 -22.85 3.91 15.81
C ILE A 122 -22.08 4.34 17.06
N VAL A 123 -22.01 5.66 17.27
CA VAL A 123 -21.39 6.27 18.46
C VAL A 123 -22.46 7.11 19.15
N ASP A 124 -22.73 6.84 20.41
CA ASP A 124 -23.77 7.55 21.21
C ASP A 124 -25.14 7.62 20.50
N GLY A 125 -25.55 6.53 19.84
CA GLY A 125 -26.83 6.44 19.11
C GLY A 125 -26.89 7.20 17.79
N ARG A 126 -25.76 7.72 17.29
CA ARG A 126 -25.65 8.41 16.01
C ARG A 126 -24.73 7.65 15.08
N VAL A 127 -25.04 7.69 13.78
CA VAL A 127 -24.18 7.12 12.77
C VAL A 127 -23.07 8.12 12.44
N GLU A 128 -21.83 7.73 12.69
CA GLU A 128 -20.65 8.43 12.22
C GLU A 128 -20.15 7.79 10.92
N ARG A 129 -19.67 8.60 9.98
CA ARG A 129 -19.12 8.15 8.70
C ARG A 129 -17.73 8.68 8.50
N LEU A 130 -16.80 7.78 8.15
CA LEU A 130 -15.48 8.11 7.63
C LEU A 130 -15.35 7.52 6.22
N SER A 131 -14.95 8.34 5.25
CA SER A 131 -14.69 7.89 3.88
C SER A 131 -13.24 8.17 3.52
N VAL A 132 -12.52 7.14 3.09
CA VAL A 132 -11.09 7.21 2.77
C VAL A 132 -10.88 6.85 1.30
N PRO A 133 -10.34 7.78 0.49
CA PRO A 133 -10.04 7.49 -0.90
C PRO A 133 -8.73 6.71 -1.04
N PHE A 134 -8.71 5.78 -1.97
CA PHE A 134 -7.56 4.97 -2.37
C PHE A 134 -7.49 4.87 -3.89
N ARG A 135 -6.35 4.45 -4.41
CA ARG A 135 -6.21 3.97 -5.79
C ARG A 135 -5.71 2.53 -5.76
N TYR A 136 -6.50 1.60 -6.29
CA TYR A 136 -6.03 0.23 -6.44
C TYR A 136 -5.13 0.07 -7.67
N ALA A 137 -4.22 -0.88 -7.62
CA ALA A 137 -3.35 -1.23 -8.74
C ALA A 137 -3.33 -2.75 -8.92
N TRP A 138 -3.30 -3.19 -10.19
CA TRP A 138 -3.13 -4.60 -10.52
C TRP A 138 -1.67 -5.03 -10.31
N PRO A 139 -1.40 -6.31 -10.00
CA PRO A 139 -0.04 -6.81 -9.88
C PRO A 139 0.84 -6.50 -11.08
N SER A 140 0.30 -6.62 -12.30
CA SER A 140 1.02 -6.29 -13.54
C SER A 140 1.31 -4.80 -13.72
N GLU A 141 0.45 -3.93 -13.20
CA GLU A 141 0.68 -2.48 -13.19
C GLU A 141 1.82 -2.10 -12.24
N LEU A 142 1.86 -2.71 -11.05
CA LEU A 142 2.98 -2.55 -10.12
C LEU A 142 4.31 -3.04 -10.73
N ASP A 143 4.27 -4.11 -11.54
CA ASP A 143 5.45 -4.59 -12.28
C ASP A 143 5.93 -3.56 -13.31
N LEU A 144 5.01 -2.91 -14.02
CA LEU A 144 5.35 -1.82 -14.94
C LEU A 144 5.94 -0.61 -14.20
N MET A 145 5.40 -0.25 -13.03
CA MET A 145 5.98 0.83 -12.20
C MET A 145 7.41 0.49 -11.76
N ALA A 146 7.65 -0.77 -11.39
CA ALA A 146 8.99 -1.24 -11.06
C ALA A 146 9.95 -1.16 -12.26
N GLN A 147 9.52 -1.60 -13.44
CA GLN A 147 10.32 -1.51 -14.69
C GLN A 147 10.64 -0.06 -15.04
N LEU A 148 9.67 0.86 -14.96
CA LEU A 148 9.87 2.30 -15.16
C LEU A 148 10.85 2.92 -14.16
N SER A 149 11.12 2.24 -13.06
CA SER A 149 12.04 2.65 -12.01
C SER A 149 13.35 1.85 -12.01
N GLY A 150 13.60 1.07 -13.07
CA GLY A 150 14.83 0.27 -13.22
C GLY A 150 14.90 -0.96 -12.30
N MET A 151 13.76 -1.41 -11.76
CA MET A 151 13.67 -2.63 -10.95
C MET A 151 12.98 -3.76 -11.74
N ARG A 152 13.18 -4.99 -11.31
CA ARG A 152 12.53 -6.18 -11.89
C ARG A 152 11.87 -7.01 -10.82
N LEU A 153 10.74 -7.66 -11.15
CA LEU A 153 10.11 -8.63 -10.27
C LEU A 153 11.09 -9.78 -10.01
N ARG A 154 11.33 -10.05 -8.74
CA ARG A 154 12.14 -11.17 -8.26
C ARG A 154 11.26 -12.31 -7.77
N GLU A 155 10.28 -12.01 -6.92
CA GLU A 155 9.40 -13.00 -6.30
C GLU A 155 8.01 -12.41 -6.07
N ARG A 156 6.99 -13.29 -6.10
CA ARG A 156 5.61 -12.93 -5.71
C ARG A 156 4.95 -14.11 -5.03
N TRP A 157 4.32 -13.85 -3.89
CA TRP A 157 3.60 -14.83 -3.09
C TRP A 157 2.21 -14.31 -2.73
N SER A 158 1.29 -15.22 -2.36
CA SER A 158 -0.04 -14.83 -1.86
C SER A 158 -0.03 -14.44 -0.38
N GLY A 159 1.07 -14.67 0.32
CA GLY A 159 1.26 -14.32 1.73
C GLY A 159 2.70 -14.43 2.21
N TRP A 160 2.93 -14.09 3.46
CA TRP A 160 4.26 -14.04 4.07
C TRP A 160 4.92 -15.41 4.30
N LYS A 161 4.15 -16.50 4.22
CA LYS A 161 4.68 -17.87 4.28
C LYS A 161 5.13 -18.38 2.91
N ARG A 162 5.20 -17.49 1.90
CA ARG A 162 5.59 -17.80 0.52
C ARG A 162 4.64 -18.77 -0.19
N GLU A 163 3.37 -18.74 0.16
CA GLU A 163 2.37 -19.51 -0.55
C GLU A 163 2.29 -19.08 -2.03
N PRO A 164 2.07 -20.00 -2.97
CA PRO A 164 1.98 -19.65 -4.40
C PRO A 164 0.95 -18.55 -4.68
N PHE A 165 1.32 -17.58 -5.49
CA PHE A 165 0.39 -16.59 -6.01
C PHE A 165 -0.32 -17.16 -7.25
N THR A 166 -1.66 -17.19 -7.19
CA THR A 166 -2.53 -17.75 -8.23
C THR A 166 -3.67 -16.78 -8.55
N SER A 167 -4.51 -17.12 -9.55
CA SER A 167 -5.70 -16.35 -9.90
C SER A 167 -6.72 -16.20 -8.77
N ASP A 168 -6.69 -17.09 -7.78
CA ASP A 168 -7.60 -17.05 -6.62
C ASP A 168 -7.04 -16.23 -5.45
N SER A 169 -5.78 -15.79 -5.56
CA SER A 169 -5.12 -15.03 -4.50
C SER A 169 -5.79 -13.67 -4.29
N ARG A 170 -6.09 -13.34 -3.03
CA ARG A 170 -6.77 -12.09 -2.66
C ARG A 170 -5.81 -10.95 -2.33
N LYS A 171 -4.57 -11.28 -2.12
CA LYS A 171 -3.47 -10.35 -1.84
C LYS A 171 -2.18 -10.95 -2.34
N HIS A 172 -1.16 -10.13 -2.39
CA HIS A 172 0.18 -10.61 -2.69
C HIS A 172 1.24 -9.86 -1.89
N VAL A 173 2.37 -10.54 -1.71
CA VAL A 173 3.65 -9.95 -1.31
C VAL A 173 4.54 -10.04 -2.53
N SER A 174 4.93 -8.91 -3.08
CA SER A 174 5.83 -8.84 -4.24
C SER A 174 7.14 -8.23 -3.84
N VAL A 175 8.20 -8.79 -4.39
CA VAL A 175 9.58 -8.34 -4.21
C VAL A 175 10.14 -7.96 -5.56
N TRP A 176 10.50 -6.70 -5.72
CA TRP A 176 11.26 -6.21 -6.88
C TRP A 176 12.68 -5.90 -6.47
N GLU A 177 13.61 -6.24 -7.33
CA GLU A 177 15.04 -6.08 -7.11
C GLU A 177 15.62 -5.02 -8.05
N LYS A 178 16.47 -4.15 -7.52
CA LYS A 178 17.31 -3.26 -8.31
C LYS A 178 18.51 -4.06 -8.83
N PRO A 179 18.76 -4.10 -10.14
CA PRO A 179 19.92 -4.82 -10.69
C PRO A 179 21.25 -4.38 -10.06
N ALA A 180 22.23 -5.24 -10.14
CA ALA A 180 23.61 -4.95 -9.70
C ALA A 180 24.35 -4.20 -10.79
N VAL A 181 23.85 -3.22 -11.41
CA VAL A 181 24.42 -2.49 -12.58
C VAL A 181 24.97 -3.42 -13.66
#